data_5f54883f4672cb27316c51829cbab1fb
#
_entry.id   5f54883f4672cb27316c51829cbab1fb
#
_cell.length_a   1.000
_cell.length_b   1.000
_cell.length_c   1.000
_cell.angle_alpha   90.00
_cell.angle_beta   90.00
_cell.angle_gamma   90.00
#
_symmetry.space_group_name_H-M   'P 1'
#
loop_
_entity.id
_entity.type
_entity.pdbx_description
1 polymer ?
#
loop_
_entity_poly.entity_id
_entity_poly.type
_entity_poly.pdbx_seq_one_letter_code
_entity_poly.pdbx_strand_id
1 'polypeptide(L)'
;MGAKITQKITPFLWFDDKAEEAAKFYTSIFKNSKIGRTTRYDEEAGAATGRPPGSVMTVEFELEGQQFVGLNGGPMFKFTEAVSCVVNCEDQKEVDYFWSKLSAGGEESRCGWLKDKFGLSWQIVPTVLIEMLADKDVAKAKRVTHAMLQMDKIDIPTLQKAYDGK
;
A
#
# COMPACT_ATOMS: atom_id res chain seq x y z
N MET A 1 2.23 17.13 -29.22
CA MET A 1 3.38 16.48 -28.53
C MET A 1 2.81 15.35 -27.68
N GLY A 2 3.15 14.08 -27.98
CA GLY A 2 2.73 12.95 -27.17
C GLY A 2 3.46 12.95 -25.82
N ALA A 3 2.74 12.84 -24.70
CA ALA A 3 3.34 12.66 -23.40
C ALA A 3 4.13 11.32 -23.40
N LYS A 4 5.38 11.34 -22.93
CA LYS A 4 6.18 10.14 -22.81
C LYS A 4 5.58 9.24 -21.74
N ILE A 5 5.13 8.05 -22.12
CA ILE A 5 4.63 7.06 -21.16
C ILE A 5 5.83 6.51 -20.36
N THR A 6 5.87 6.80 -19.08
CA THR A 6 6.90 6.30 -18.15
C THR A 6 6.49 4.98 -17.49
N GLN A 7 5.17 4.77 -17.32
CA GLN A 7 4.59 3.56 -16.74
C GLN A 7 3.35 3.17 -17.53
N LYS A 8 3.31 1.93 -18.02
CA LYS A 8 2.24 1.47 -18.91
C LYS A 8 0.97 1.04 -18.15
N ILE A 9 1.12 0.51 -16.95
CA ILE A 9 0.02 0.08 -16.08
C ILE A 9 0.12 0.89 -14.81
N THR A 10 -0.89 1.72 -14.55
CA THR A 10 -0.93 2.60 -13.36
C THR A 10 -2.10 2.18 -12.47
N PRO A 11 -1.85 1.83 -11.21
CA PRO A 11 -2.92 1.60 -10.24
C PRO A 11 -3.81 2.83 -10.08
N PHE A 12 -5.12 2.62 -10.15
CA PHE A 12 -6.13 3.67 -10.03
C PHE A 12 -6.97 3.39 -8.79
N LEU A 13 -6.87 4.25 -7.78
CA LEU A 13 -7.45 4.04 -6.46
C LEU A 13 -8.72 4.87 -6.31
N TRP A 14 -9.85 4.20 -6.07
CA TRP A 14 -11.14 4.86 -5.89
C TRP A 14 -11.36 5.24 -4.43
N PHE A 15 -11.47 6.54 -4.17
CA PHE A 15 -11.86 7.11 -2.88
C PHE A 15 -13.26 7.73 -2.97
N ASP A 16 -13.94 7.84 -1.85
CA ASP A 16 -15.17 8.63 -1.80
C ASP A 16 -14.85 10.11 -2.10
N ASP A 17 -14.05 10.74 -1.22
CA ASP A 17 -13.66 12.16 -1.32
C ASP A 17 -12.25 12.45 -0.75
N LYS A 18 -11.43 11.43 -0.49
CA LYS A 18 -10.18 11.51 0.27
C LYS A 18 -8.90 11.35 -0.56
N ALA A 19 -8.97 11.42 -1.89
CA ALA A 19 -7.80 11.17 -2.74
C ALA A 19 -6.62 12.11 -2.46
N GLU A 20 -6.87 13.42 -2.21
CA GLU A 20 -5.81 14.36 -1.86
C GLU A 20 -5.20 14.09 -0.48
N GLU A 21 -6.04 13.78 0.50
CA GLU A 21 -5.59 13.43 1.85
C GLU A 21 -4.75 12.15 1.81
N ALA A 22 -5.19 11.15 1.06
CA ALA A 22 -4.47 9.89 0.87
C ALA A 22 -3.13 10.11 0.17
N ALA A 23 -3.08 10.89 -0.92
CA ALA A 23 -1.83 11.21 -1.60
C ALA A 23 -0.83 11.92 -0.68
N LYS A 24 -1.28 12.90 0.12
CA LYS A 24 -0.44 13.59 1.12
C LYS A 24 0.04 12.63 2.21
N PHE A 25 -0.83 11.74 2.68
CA PHE A 25 -0.49 10.75 3.69
C PHE A 25 0.60 9.80 3.18
N TYR A 26 0.42 9.19 2.01
CA TYR A 26 1.39 8.26 1.46
C TYR A 26 2.72 8.94 1.12
N THR A 27 2.70 10.12 0.50
CA THR A 27 3.94 10.84 0.17
C THR A 27 4.68 11.36 1.41
N SER A 28 4.04 11.46 2.56
CA SER A 28 4.71 11.76 3.84
C SER A 28 5.43 10.55 4.45
N ILE A 29 5.09 9.33 4.04
CA ILE A 29 5.63 8.07 4.58
C ILE A 29 6.79 7.56 3.72
N PHE A 30 6.62 7.56 2.41
CA PHE A 30 7.63 7.06 1.46
C PHE A 30 8.60 8.18 1.06
N LYS A 31 9.92 7.93 1.13
CA LYS A 31 10.95 8.96 0.95
C LYS A 31 11.02 9.49 -0.49
N ASN A 32 11.10 8.58 -1.46
CA ASN A 32 11.19 8.92 -2.88
C ASN A 32 9.79 9.03 -3.47
N SER A 33 9.07 10.09 -3.09
CA SER A 33 7.67 10.26 -3.42
C SER A 33 7.31 11.71 -3.70
N LYS A 34 6.27 11.93 -4.47
CA LYS A 34 5.77 13.27 -4.82
C LYS A 34 4.31 13.22 -5.24
N ILE A 35 3.60 14.34 -5.06
CA ILE A 35 2.28 14.59 -5.63
C ILE A 35 2.48 15.20 -7.02
N GLY A 36 1.76 14.68 -8.00
CA GLY A 36 1.77 15.13 -9.39
C GLY A 36 0.57 16.03 -9.73
N ARG A 37 0.02 15.81 -10.92
CA ARG A 37 -1.09 16.59 -11.44
C ARG A 37 -2.39 16.30 -10.69
N THR A 38 -3.17 17.37 -10.49
CA THR A 38 -4.53 17.30 -9.95
C THR A 38 -5.52 17.77 -11.01
N THR A 39 -6.60 17.01 -11.23
CA THR A 39 -7.73 17.43 -12.07
C THR A 39 -8.97 17.71 -11.22
N ARG A 40 -9.91 18.50 -11.77
CA ARG A 40 -11.12 18.89 -11.04
C ARG A 40 -12.35 18.62 -11.88
N TYR A 41 -13.47 18.38 -11.22
CA TYR A 41 -14.78 18.31 -11.86
C TYR A 41 -15.16 19.68 -12.43
N ASP A 42 -15.55 19.72 -13.68
CA ASP A 42 -16.25 20.86 -14.27
C ASP A 42 -17.76 20.76 -13.99
N GLU A 43 -18.54 21.69 -14.54
CA GLU A 43 -19.99 21.72 -14.32
C GLU A 43 -20.70 20.48 -14.91
N GLU A 44 -20.31 20.06 -16.12
CA GLU A 44 -20.91 18.91 -16.81
C GLU A 44 -20.59 17.59 -16.12
N ALA A 45 -19.30 17.35 -15.83
CA ALA A 45 -18.85 16.14 -15.12
C ALA A 45 -19.39 16.11 -13.69
N GLY A 46 -19.48 17.24 -13.02
CA GLY A 46 -20.06 17.37 -11.69
C GLY A 46 -21.55 17.02 -11.68
N ALA A 47 -22.32 17.54 -12.64
CA ALA A 47 -23.73 17.23 -12.79
C ALA A 47 -23.96 15.73 -13.08
N ALA A 48 -23.15 15.12 -13.93
CA ALA A 48 -23.26 13.70 -14.29
C ALA A 48 -22.92 12.75 -13.14
N THR A 49 -22.02 13.14 -12.23
CA THR A 49 -21.49 12.28 -11.16
C THR A 49 -22.02 12.63 -9.76
N GLY A 50 -22.76 13.72 -9.63
CA GLY A 50 -23.21 14.24 -8.33
C GLY A 50 -22.07 14.87 -7.50
N ARG A 51 -20.93 15.20 -8.13
CA ARG A 51 -19.77 15.82 -7.44
C ARG A 51 -19.81 17.34 -7.62
N PRO A 52 -19.44 18.14 -6.60
CA PRO A 52 -19.44 19.59 -6.74
C PRO A 52 -18.48 20.07 -7.82
N PRO A 53 -18.89 20.97 -8.73
CA PRO A 53 -17.98 21.60 -9.68
C PRO A 53 -16.81 22.27 -8.93
N GLY A 54 -15.60 22.17 -9.51
CA GLY A 54 -14.36 22.67 -8.89
C GLY A 54 -13.75 21.76 -7.83
N SER A 55 -14.47 20.72 -7.35
CA SER A 55 -13.90 19.73 -6.44
C SER A 55 -12.87 18.86 -7.15
N VAL A 56 -11.92 18.29 -6.38
CA VAL A 56 -10.87 17.44 -6.94
C VAL A 56 -11.48 16.16 -7.51
N MET A 57 -11.16 15.87 -8.76
CA MET A 57 -11.52 14.63 -9.43
C MET A 57 -10.42 13.59 -9.30
N THR A 58 -9.20 13.89 -9.77
CA THR A 58 -8.06 12.96 -9.66
C THR A 58 -6.83 13.64 -9.10
N VAL A 59 -6.00 12.86 -8.41
CA VAL A 59 -4.67 13.25 -7.94
C VAL A 59 -3.66 12.19 -8.37
N GLU A 60 -2.67 12.58 -9.16
CA GLU A 60 -1.53 11.75 -9.49
C GLU A 60 -0.50 11.83 -8.35
N PHE A 61 0.09 10.72 -7.98
CA PHE A 61 1.19 10.69 -7.03
C PHE A 61 2.14 9.53 -7.31
N GLU A 62 3.36 9.64 -6.83
CA GLU A 62 4.42 8.65 -7.00
C GLU A 62 4.97 8.26 -5.63
N LEU A 63 5.12 6.96 -5.41
CA LEU A 63 5.72 6.36 -4.21
C LEU A 63 6.85 5.43 -4.65
N GLU A 64 8.09 5.73 -4.22
CA GLU A 64 9.30 4.96 -4.58
C GLU A 64 9.40 4.67 -6.09
N GLY A 65 9.08 5.66 -6.93
CA GLY A 65 9.10 5.54 -8.39
C GLY A 65 7.87 4.89 -9.01
N GLN A 66 6.96 4.32 -8.23
CA GLN A 66 5.71 3.74 -8.70
C GLN A 66 4.63 4.82 -8.77
N GLN A 67 4.02 5.01 -9.93
CA GLN A 67 2.93 5.97 -10.11
C GLN A 67 1.57 5.37 -9.74
N PHE A 68 0.74 6.21 -9.12
CA PHE A 68 -0.63 5.95 -8.74
C PHE A 68 -1.52 7.12 -9.14
N VAL A 69 -2.81 6.86 -9.27
CA VAL A 69 -3.84 7.90 -9.41
C VAL A 69 -4.93 7.66 -8.38
N GLY A 70 -5.22 8.66 -7.56
CA GLY A 70 -6.40 8.67 -6.70
C GLY A 70 -7.56 9.36 -7.38
N LEU A 71 -8.74 8.75 -7.38
CA LEU A 71 -9.99 9.32 -7.88
C LEU A 71 -10.96 9.56 -6.72
N ASN A 72 -11.56 10.73 -6.65
CA ASN A 72 -12.72 11.01 -5.79
C ASN A 72 -14.01 10.68 -6.55
N GLY A 73 -14.39 9.40 -6.55
CA GLY A 73 -15.52 8.91 -7.33
C GLY A 73 -16.84 8.79 -6.55
N GLY A 74 -16.84 9.11 -5.25
CA GLY A 74 -18.00 8.95 -4.38
C GLY A 74 -18.04 7.60 -3.66
N PRO A 75 -19.10 7.34 -2.87
CA PRO A 75 -19.15 6.23 -1.91
C PRO A 75 -19.50 4.87 -2.53
N MET A 76 -19.61 4.77 -3.86
CA MET A 76 -20.09 3.58 -4.55
C MET A 76 -19.21 2.36 -4.35
N PHE A 77 -17.89 2.53 -4.41
CA PHE A 77 -16.92 1.45 -4.24
C PHE A 77 -16.04 1.67 -3.03
N LYS A 78 -15.66 0.55 -2.40
CA LYS A 78 -14.76 0.52 -1.25
C LYS A 78 -13.60 -0.40 -1.53
N PHE A 79 -12.45 -0.12 -0.92
CA PHE A 79 -11.32 -1.05 -0.94
C PHE A 79 -11.68 -2.36 -0.24
N THR A 80 -11.09 -3.44 -0.73
CA THR A 80 -11.16 -4.77 -0.12
C THR A 80 -9.77 -5.40 -0.13
N GLU A 81 -9.58 -6.45 0.63
CA GLU A 81 -8.33 -7.20 0.72
C GLU A 81 -7.99 -7.99 -0.56
N ALA A 82 -8.89 -8.00 -1.55
CA ALA A 82 -8.66 -8.66 -2.84
C ALA A 82 -7.49 -8.01 -3.63
N VAL A 83 -7.17 -6.75 -3.32
CA VAL A 83 -5.99 -6.04 -3.85
C VAL A 83 -5.24 -5.42 -2.68
N SER A 84 -3.92 -5.55 -2.70
CA SER A 84 -3.03 -4.96 -1.70
C SER A 84 -1.73 -4.47 -2.35
N CYS A 85 -1.11 -3.48 -1.71
CA CYS A 85 0.23 -3.03 -2.05
C CYS A 85 1.25 -3.67 -1.11
N VAL A 86 2.29 -4.29 -1.66
CA VAL A 86 3.38 -4.86 -0.86
C VAL A 86 4.49 -3.83 -0.70
N VAL A 87 4.90 -3.58 0.55
CA VAL A 87 6.09 -2.81 0.89
C VAL A 87 7.20 -3.79 1.22
N ASN A 88 8.20 -3.88 0.35
CA ASN A 88 9.38 -4.70 0.58
C ASN A 88 10.34 -3.96 1.50
N CYS A 89 10.66 -4.54 2.65
CA CYS A 89 11.51 -3.96 3.67
C CYS A 89 12.88 -4.65 3.71
N GLU A 90 13.95 -3.87 3.85
CA GLU A 90 15.32 -4.40 3.92
C GLU A 90 15.64 -4.97 5.30
N ASP A 91 15.12 -4.37 6.37
CA ASP A 91 15.40 -4.75 7.75
C ASP A 91 14.19 -4.56 8.68
N GLN A 92 14.37 -4.92 9.96
CA GLN A 92 13.33 -4.77 10.99
C GLN A 92 12.95 -3.31 11.24
N LYS A 93 13.86 -2.36 11.07
CA LYS A 93 13.57 -0.93 11.29
C LYS A 93 12.60 -0.40 10.24
N GLU A 94 12.77 -0.84 8.98
CA GLU A 94 11.81 -0.52 7.92
C GLU A 94 10.46 -1.18 8.15
N VAL A 95 10.42 -2.46 8.56
CA VAL A 95 9.19 -3.14 8.94
C VAL A 95 8.46 -2.36 10.03
N ASP A 96 9.16 -1.99 11.11
CA ASP A 96 8.57 -1.24 12.23
C ASP A 96 8.08 0.14 11.82
N TYR A 97 8.85 0.82 10.96
CA TYR A 97 8.50 2.14 10.45
C TYR A 97 7.21 2.10 9.61
N PHE A 98 7.19 1.28 8.55
CA PHE A 98 6.04 1.22 7.64
C PHE A 98 4.81 0.66 8.33
N TRP A 99 4.98 -0.37 9.18
CA TRP A 99 3.88 -0.90 9.98
C TRP A 99 3.23 0.19 10.82
N SER A 100 4.02 0.89 11.62
CA SER A 100 3.54 1.96 12.50
C SER A 100 2.88 3.12 11.75
N LYS A 101 3.47 3.53 10.60
CA LYS A 101 2.97 4.68 9.85
C LYS A 101 1.70 4.37 9.07
N LEU A 102 1.66 3.21 8.40
CA LEU A 102 0.52 2.85 7.55
C LEU A 102 -0.67 2.33 8.35
N SER A 103 -0.46 1.67 9.51
CA SER A 103 -1.57 1.23 10.37
C SER A 103 -2.19 2.35 11.21
N ALA A 104 -1.55 3.52 11.29
CA ALA A 104 -2.04 4.64 12.10
C ALA A 104 -3.43 5.10 11.66
N GLY A 105 -4.43 4.92 12.53
CA GLY A 105 -5.84 5.22 12.24
C GLY A 105 -6.54 4.19 11.36
N GLY A 106 -5.88 3.09 11.05
CA GLY A 106 -6.40 1.94 10.30
C GLY A 106 -6.52 0.68 11.18
N GLU A 107 -6.28 -0.48 10.60
CA GLU A 107 -6.43 -1.79 11.24
C GLU A 107 -5.19 -2.65 10.99
N GLU A 108 -4.63 -3.21 12.05
CA GLU A 108 -3.58 -4.24 11.96
C GLU A 108 -4.22 -5.62 11.71
N SER A 109 -3.55 -6.46 10.92
CA SER A 109 -4.00 -7.80 10.61
C SER A 109 -2.82 -8.78 10.64
N ARG A 110 -3.06 -10.03 10.27
CA ARG A 110 -2.08 -11.11 10.38
C ARG A 110 -1.06 -11.12 9.24
N CYS A 111 0.11 -11.73 9.51
CA CYS A 111 1.13 -12.07 8.50
C CYS A 111 1.67 -10.85 7.73
N GLY A 112 1.81 -9.71 8.41
CA GLY A 112 2.31 -8.48 7.79
C GLY A 112 1.23 -7.67 7.06
N TRP A 113 -0.03 -8.08 7.08
CA TRP A 113 -1.13 -7.36 6.49
C TRP A 113 -1.67 -6.27 7.42
N LEU A 114 -2.08 -5.16 6.83
CA LEU A 114 -2.81 -4.08 7.50
C LEU A 114 -3.74 -3.37 6.52
N LYS A 115 -4.71 -2.64 7.03
CA LYS A 115 -5.46 -1.62 6.30
C LYS A 115 -5.06 -0.25 6.82
N ASP A 116 -4.85 0.70 5.94
CA ASP A 116 -4.65 2.08 6.34
C ASP A 116 -5.98 2.76 6.71
N LYS A 117 -5.90 4.00 7.17
CA LYS A 117 -7.08 4.79 7.58
C LYS A 117 -8.09 5.07 6.45
N PHE A 118 -7.72 4.80 5.20
CA PHE A 118 -8.62 4.90 4.04
C PHE A 118 -9.20 3.54 3.62
N GLY A 119 -8.77 2.46 4.27
CA GLY A 119 -9.21 1.10 4.01
C GLY A 119 -8.40 0.36 2.93
N LEU A 120 -7.35 0.99 2.37
CA LEU A 120 -6.45 0.33 1.42
C LEU A 120 -5.59 -0.70 2.16
N SER A 121 -5.50 -1.90 1.59
CA SER A 121 -4.71 -3.00 2.17
C SER A 121 -3.25 -2.92 1.75
N TRP A 122 -2.38 -3.14 2.73
CA TRP A 122 -0.93 -3.19 2.59
C TRP A 122 -0.38 -4.48 3.18
N GLN A 123 0.75 -4.94 2.65
CA GLN A 123 1.55 -6.01 3.21
C GLN A 123 2.95 -5.47 3.49
N ILE A 124 3.39 -5.55 4.72
CA ILE A 124 4.73 -5.10 5.14
C ILE A 124 5.62 -6.33 5.24
N VAL A 125 6.47 -6.53 4.25
CA VAL A 125 7.17 -7.80 4.03
C VAL A 125 8.68 -7.58 3.98
N PRO A 126 9.45 -8.10 4.93
CA PRO A 126 10.90 -8.09 4.81
C PRO A 126 11.38 -9.04 3.72
N THR A 127 12.34 -8.60 2.90
CA THR A 127 12.87 -9.38 1.77
C THR A 127 13.43 -10.73 2.22
N VAL A 128 14.04 -10.81 3.41
CA VAL A 128 14.54 -12.05 4.00
C VAL A 128 13.44 -13.11 4.20
N LEU A 129 12.20 -12.72 4.48
CA LEU A 129 11.09 -13.66 4.57
C LEU A 129 10.83 -14.37 3.24
N ILE A 130 10.88 -13.61 2.13
CA ILE A 130 10.68 -14.15 0.78
C ILE A 130 11.78 -15.19 0.47
N GLU A 131 13.03 -14.86 0.81
CA GLU A 131 14.17 -15.76 0.64
C GLU A 131 14.03 -17.04 1.48
N MET A 132 13.65 -16.91 2.76
CA MET A 132 13.43 -18.05 3.65
C MET A 132 12.30 -18.98 3.19
N LEU A 133 11.21 -18.41 2.64
CA LEU A 133 10.08 -19.18 2.11
C LEU A 133 10.43 -19.89 0.79
N ALA A 134 11.38 -19.35 0.02
CA ALA A 134 11.85 -19.92 -1.23
C ALA A 134 13.02 -20.92 -1.06
N ASP A 135 13.43 -21.21 0.18
CA ASP A 135 14.53 -22.14 0.45
C ASP A 135 14.22 -23.54 -0.08
N LYS A 136 15.24 -24.18 -0.67
CA LYS A 136 15.16 -25.56 -1.18
C LYS A 136 14.93 -26.58 -0.06
N ASP A 137 15.37 -26.28 1.17
CA ASP A 137 15.07 -27.07 2.36
C ASP A 137 13.61 -26.79 2.80
N VAL A 138 12.73 -27.67 2.35
CA VAL A 138 11.29 -27.59 2.62
C VAL A 138 10.99 -27.57 4.14
N ALA A 139 11.81 -28.22 4.96
CA ALA A 139 11.61 -28.24 6.40
C ALA A 139 11.86 -26.86 7.02
N LYS A 140 12.88 -26.14 6.56
CA LYS A 140 13.15 -24.76 6.96
C LYS A 140 12.01 -23.83 6.52
N ALA A 141 11.66 -23.84 5.24
CA ALA A 141 10.56 -23.02 4.70
C ALA A 141 9.25 -23.27 5.46
N LYS A 142 8.94 -24.51 5.80
CA LYS A 142 7.74 -24.88 6.57
C LYS A 142 7.76 -24.30 7.98
N ARG A 143 8.90 -24.36 8.69
CA ARG A 143 9.02 -23.75 10.04
C ARG A 143 8.81 -22.24 9.99
N VAL A 144 9.40 -21.56 9.01
CA VAL A 144 9.22 -20.12 8.79
C VAL A 144 7.75 -19.79 8.51
N THR A 145 7.10 -20.56 7.63
CA THR A 145 5.67 -20.38 7.34
C THR A 145 4.83 -20.50 8.62
N HIS A 146 5.08 -21.52 9.45
CA HIS A 146 4.34 -21.69 10.70
C HIS A 146 4.57 -20.54 11.68
N ALA A 147 5.81 -20.03 11.79
CA ALA A 147 6.12 -18.87 12.62
C ALA A 147 5.40 -17.61 12.11
N MET A 148 5.48 -17.34 10.81
CA MET A 148 4.81 -16.20 10.18
C MET A 148 3.29 -16.20 10.44
N LEU A 149 2.64 -17.36 10.35
CA LEU A 149 1.18 -17.48 10.56
C LEU A 149 0.74 -17.13 12.00
N GLN A 150 1.66 -17.06 12.96
CA GLN A 150 1.39 -16.64 14.34
C GLN A 150 1.66 -15.15 14.59
N MET A 151 2.12 -14.42 13.59
CA MET A 151 2.48 -13.01 13.71
C MET A 151 1.39 -12.10 13.12
N ASP A 152 1.26 -10.89 13.66
CA ASP A 152 0.61 -9.78 13.00
C ASP A 152 1.70 -8.97 12.27
N LYS A 153 2.47 -8.15 12.96
CA LYS A 153 3.69 -7.54 12.41
C LYS A 153 4.79 -8.60 12.28
N ILE A 154 5.46 -8.63 11.15
CA ILE A 154 6.58 -9.55 10.93
C ILE A 154 7.76 -9.20 11.83
N ASP A 155 8.26 -10.21 12.56
CA ASP A 155 9.43 -10.13 13.43
C ASP A 155 10.56 -11.00 12.85
N ILE A 156 11.58 -10.34 12.27
CA ILE A 156 12.70 -11.03 11.62
C ILE A 156 13.48 -11.93 12.59
N PRO A 157 13.80 -11.50 13.84
CA PRO A 157 14.48 -12.38 14.80
C PRO A 157 13.74 -13.69 15.07
N THR A 158 12.40 -13.65 15.19
CA THR A 158 11.58 -14.85 15.38
C THR A 158 11.56 -15.73 14.14
N LEU A 159 11.48 -15.14 12.94
CA LEU A 159 11.62 -15.90 11.69
C LEU A 159 12.98 -16.61 11.61
N GLN A 160 14.06 -15.93 11.98
CA GLN A 160 15.41 -16.50 11.96
C GLN A 160 15.55 -17.68 12.92
N LYS A 161 15.00 -17.58 14.14
CA LYS A 161 14.98 -18.72 15.09
C LYS A 161 14.24 -19.92 14.52
N ALA A 162 13.05 -19.70 13.93
CA ALA A 162 12.29 -20.75 13.30
C ALA A 162 13.04 -21.39 12.12
N TYR A 163 13.70 -20.57 11.31
CA TYR A 163 14.53 -21.03 10.19
C TYR A 163 15.68 -21.92 10.66
N ASP A 164 16.37 -21.54 11.75
CA ASP A 164 17.47 -22.29 12.36
C ASP A 164 17.00 -23.54 13.15
N GLY A 165 15.70 -23.69 13.38
CA GLY A 165 15.15 -24.83 14.16
C GLY A 165 15.32 -24.67 15.67
N LYS A 166 15.33 -23.44 16.15
CA LYS A 166 15.51 -23.09 17.59
C LYS A 166 14.21 -22.64 18.22
#